data_0ee820603daa219cfb2f443a892ca3cd
#
_entry.id   0ee820603daa219cfb2f443a892ca3cd
#
_cell.length_a   1.000
_cell.length_b   1.000
_cell.length_c   1.000
_cell.angle_alpha   90.00
_cell.angle_beta   90.00
_cell.angle_gamma   90.00
#
_symmetry.space_group_name_H-M   'P 1'
#
loop_
_entity.id
_entity.type
_entity.pdbx_description
1 polymer ?
#
loop_
_entity_poly.entity_id
_entity_poly.type
_entity_poly.pdbx_seq_one_letter_code
_entity_poly.pdbx_strand_id
1 'polypeptide(L)'
;AFAAAAQAERGSDGEVRIIYWQAPSILNPYLSSGTKDLESASLALEPLARFDETGTMVPLLVDELPTVDNGGVSEDLTRITWKLTPGILWSDGTPLTSADVKFTADYCMHPEGGCAQNPKFENVASIETPDAQTVVINFDKPTPYPYAMFVGGETPILQQAQFQDCVGAKAPECTEANFNPIGTGPFVVTEFRPNDVITFEANQNYRDPSKPAFAKVLFKGGGDATAAGRAVMETGEYDYAWNLQLAPDVIAGMEAAGKGKAVAGFGPLMERIMLNNTNPDPALGPDERSVIRPHPFLSDPAVYKAMSLAIDRPLLVEIGYGKAGRVTCNWVPAPATYDSDTFDCSTQDIAGANKMLDDAGIVDTDGDGIREKDGVPLKILYQTSTNAVRQDFQALIKQWWSEIGIESELRNINASVFFGGDPGSPDTFQKFYADVEMYSNTFNGTDPQAYLGNALCDDAPRPDTQWQGQNVARFCSEEYDALHQELTQTANLEERARIAKALNDMVIEQGGMIPLVHRGRISAHANDLGGVKLNVWDSEIWAIADWHRIKE
;
A
#
# COMPACT_ATOMS: atom_id res chain seq x y z
N ALA A 1 40.78 -26.49 -8.99
CA ALA A 1 40.82 -25.27 -8.18
C ALA A 1 39.48 -24.54 -8.41
N PHE A 2 38.56 -24.60 -7.47
CA PHE A 2 37.39 -23.72 -7.44
C PHE A 2 37.93 -22.36 -7.01
N ALA A 3 37.87 -21.37 -7.89
CA ALA A 3 38.03 -19.99 -7.51
C ALA A 3 36.85 -19.65 -6.56
N ALA A 4 37.14 -19.43 -5.30
CA ALA A 4 36.18 -18.80 -4.40
C ALA A 4 35.85 -17.43 -5.01
N ALA A 5 34.60 -17.20 -5.39
CA ALA A 5 34.16 -15.87 -5.77
C ALA A 5 34.48 -14.95 -4.58
N ALA A 6 35.29 -13.92 -4.79
CA ALA A 6 35.60 -12.94 -3.77
C ALA A 6 34.26 -12.31 -3.35
N GLN A 7 33.89 -12.48 -2.10
CA GLN A 7 32.73 -11.85 -1.54
C GLN A 7 32.92 -10.34 -1.65
N ALA A 8 31.93 -9.62 -2.18
CA ALA A 8 32.03 -8.18 -2.30
C ALA A 8 32.21 -7.57 -0.89
N GLU A 9 33.14 -6.63 -0.76
CA GLU A 9 33.29 -5.88 0.48
C GLU A 9 32.20 -4.78 0.55
N ARG A 10 31.72 -4.46 1.76
CA ARG A 10 30.75 -3.38 1.97
C ARG A 10 31.19 -2.10 1.26
N GLY A 11 30.30 -1.53 0.44
CA GLY A 11 30.54 -0.29 -0.27
C GLY A 11 31.45 -0.39 -1.50
N SER A 12 31.90 -1.61 -1.91
CA SER A 12 32.86 -1.79 -3.01
C SER A 12 32.32 -1.38 -4.39
N ASP A 13 31.00 -1.36 -4.58
CA ASP A 13 30.37 -1.11 -5.88
C ASP A 13 29.92 0.35 -6.08
N GLY A 14 30.31 1.25 -5.16
CA GLY A 14 30.08 2.68 -5.28
C GLY A 14 28.63 3.08 -5.06
N GLU A 15 28.00 3.73 -6.04
CA GLU A 15 26.64 4.28 -5.93
C GLU A 15 25.64 3.48 -6.77
N VAL A 16 24.45 3.24 -6.22
CA VAL A 16 23.25 2.80 -6.95
C VAL A 16 22.23 3.95 -7.00
N ARG A 17 21.62 4.14 -8.17
CA ARG A 17 20.66 5.22 -8.44
C ARG A 17 19.28 4.66 -8.68
N ILE A 18 18.34 5.02 -7.80
CA ILE A 18 16.95 4.58 -7.84
C ILE A 18 16.07 5.78 -8.20
N ILE A 19 15.10 5.60 -9.09
CA ILE A 19 14.13 6.63 -9.43
C ILE A 19 12.71 6.14 -9.18
N TYR A 20 11.99 6.88 -8.31
CA TYR A 20 10.57 6.73 -8.04
C TYR A 20 9.84 7.96 -8.58
N TRP A 21 9.05 7.81 -9.64
CA TRP A 21 8.31 8.94 -10.20
C TRP A 21 7.25 9.52 -9.23
N GLN A 22 6.85 8.76 -8.22
CA GLN A 22 6.12 9.27 -7.05
C GLN A 22 7.14 9.53 -5.94
N ALA A 23 7.47 10.79 -5.70
CA ALA A 23 8.50 11.13 -4.73
C ALA A 23 8.08 10.83 -3.28
N PRO A 24 8.96 10.24 -2.46
CA PRO A 24 8.71 10.07 -1.03
C PRO A 24 8.48 11.40 -0.31
N SER A 25 7.55 11.39 0.64
CA SER A 25 7.19 12.56 1.43
C SER A 25 7.58 12.45 2.91
N ILE A 26 7.79 11.23 3.39
CA ILE A 26 8.15 10.90 4.78
C ILE A 26 8.84 9.53 4.81
N LEU A 27 9.64 9.28 5.86
CA LEU A 27 10.30 7.99 6.09
C LEU A 27 9.79 7.29 7.37
N ASN A 28 8.62 7.66 7.84
CA ASN A 28 7.93 6.99 8.94
C ASN A 28 6.70 6.24 8.41
N PRO A 29 6.76 4.89 8.27
CA PRO A 29 5.65 4.07 7.75
C PRO A 29 4.36 4.13 8.57
N TYR A 30 4.46 4.52 9.84
CA TYR A 30 3.29 4.63 10.71
C TYR A 30 2.47 5.90 10.45
N LEU A 31 3.03 6.87 9.71
CA LEU A 31 2.37 8.12 9.35
C LEU A 31 2.10 8.26 7.84
N SER A 32 2.17 7.16 7.09
CA SER A 32 1.86 7.15 5.67
C SER A 32 1.30 5.79 5.21
N SER A 33 0.40 5.84 4.24
CA SER A 33 -0.12 4.68 3.51
C SER A 33 0.45 4.60 2.09
N GLY A 34 1.29 5.55 1.69
CA GLY A 34 1.87 5.62 0.35
C GLY A 34 2.99 4.60 0.16
N THR A 35 2.83 3.66 -0.78
CA THR A 35 3.84 2.63 -1.07
C THR A 35 5.25 3.20 -1.28
N LYS A 36 5.37 4.37 -1.93
CA LYS A 36 6.63 5.08 -2.13
C LYS A 36 7.36 5.43 -0.82
N ASP A 37 6.59 5.78 0.22
CA ASP A 37 7.12 6.13 1.54
C ASP A 37 7.53 4.85 2.31
N LEU A 38 6.68 3.82 2.27
CA LEU A 38 6.94 2.54 2.91
C LEU A 38 8.20 1.87 2.33
N GLU A 39 8.32 1.85 1.02
CA GLU A 39 9.45 1.22 0.34
C GLU A 39 10.76 2.01 0.51
N SER A 40 10.73 3.34 0.42
CA SER A 40 11.93 4.15 0.67
C SER A 40 12.42 4.06 2.11
N ALA A 41 11.49 3.97 3.09
CA ALA A 41 11.85 3.77 4.49
C ALA A 41 12.50 2.39 4.73
N SER A 42 12.16 1.37 3.94
CA SER A 42 12.69 0.00 4.10
C SER A 42 14.19 -0.14 3.83
N LEU A 43 14.87 0.90 3.30
CA LEU A 43 16.31 0.94 3.19
C LEU A 43 16.99 1.13 4.56
N ALA A 44 16.31 1.83 5.47
CA ALA A 44 16.83 2.15 6.80
C ALA A 44 16.13 1.37 7.91
N LEU A 45 14.80 1.20 7.81
CA LEU A 45 13.99 0.59 8.85
C LEU A 45 13.64 -0.87 8.49
N GLU A 46 13.69 -1.75 9.48
CA GLU A 46 13.43 -3.19 9.29
C GLU A 46 12.38 -3.72 10.27
N PRO A 47 11.51 -4.66 9.83
CA PRO A 47 10.60 -5.41 10.70
C PRO A 47 11.30 -6.62 11.36
N LEU A 48 10.59 -7.33 12.25
CA LEU A 48 11.11 -8.57 12.86
C LEU A 48 11.24 -9.70 11.83
N ALA A 49 10.31 -9.79 10.89
CA ALA A 49 10.30 -10.74 9.77
C ALA A 49 9.73 -10.06 8.52
N ARG A 50 9.91 -10.68 7.37
CA ARG A 50 9.40 -10.18 6.08
C ARG A 50 8.97 -11.32 5.18
N PHE A 51 8.36 -10.97 4.04
CA PHE A 51 8.10 -11.94 2.98
C PHE A 51 9.17 -11.84 1.89
N ASP A 52 9.62 -13.00 1.41
CA ASP A 52 10.51 -13.07 0.24
C ASP A 52 9.72 -12.94 -1.08
N GLU A 53 10.43 -13.01 -2.21
CA GLU A 53 9.82 -12.90 -3.54
C GLU A 53 8.86 -14.04 -3.89
N THR A 54 8.83 -15.11 -3.11
CA THR A 54 7.91 -16.25 -3.28
C THR A 54 6.65 -16.12 -2.40
N GLY A 55 6.63 -15.13 -1.48
CA GLY A 55 5.59 -14.97 -0.46
C GLY A 55 5.84 -15.81 0.79
N THR A 56 7.02 -16.39 0.94
CA THR A 56 7.40 -17.12 2.14
C THR A 56 7.87 -16.13 3.21
N MET A 57 7.34 -16.26 4.43
CA MET A 57 7.80 -15.46 5.56
C MET A 57 9.20 -15.91 5.98
N VAL A 58 10.11 -14.96 6.12
CA VAL A 58 11.51 -15.20 6.51
C VAL A 58 11.90 -14.31 7.69
N PRO A 59 12.72 -14.83 8.64
CA PRO A 59 13.20 -14.04 9.77
C PRO A 59 14.16 -12.94 9.31
N LEU A 60 14.21 -11.80 10.05
CA LEU A 60 15.09 -10.68 9.74
C LEU A 60 15.83 -10.14 10.96
N LEU A 61 15.12 -9.71 12.00
CA LEU A 61 15.69 -9.25 13.28
C LEU A 61 15.56 -10.32 14.38
N VAL A 62 15.12 -11.51 14.02
CA VAL A 62 14.96 -12.69 14.87
C VAL A 62 15.67 -13.89 14.23
N ASP A 63 16.08 -14.87 15.03
CA ASP A 63 16.78 -16.05 14.51
C ASP A 63 15.81 -17.06 13.86
N GLU A 64 14.58 -17.13 14.37
CA GLU A 64 13.52 -18.02 13.89
C GLU A 64 12.14 -17.38 14.01
N LEU A 65 11.21 -17.81 13.16
CA LEU A 65 9.81 -17.38 13.25
C LEU A 65 9.12 -18.10 14.41
N PRO A 66 8.37 -17.38 15.27
CA PRO A 66 7.55 -18.01 16.28
C PRO A 66 6.40 -18.80 15.66
N THR A 67 6.24 -20.06 16.06
CA THR A 67 5.18 -20.96 15.61
C THR A 67 4.60 -21.71 16.81
N VAL A 68 3.47 -22.40 16.61
CA VAL A 68 2.92 -23.30 17.63
C VAL A 68 3.90 -24.47 17.88
N ASP A 69 4.51 -24.99 16.84
CA ASP A 69 5.41 -26.15 16.92
C ASP A 69 6.68 -25.88 17.73
N ASN A 70 7.23 -24.65 17.68
CA ASN A 70 8.40 -24.28 18.47
C ASN A 70 8.05 -23.57 19.79
N GLY A 71 6.75 -23.48 20.12
CA GLY A 71 6.26 -22.83 21.35
C GLY A 71 6.31 -21.29 21.31
N GLY A 72 6.70 -20.69 20.19
CA GLY A 72 6.69 -19.25 19.97
C GLY A 72 5.27 -18.67 19.89
N VAL A 73 4.30 -19.47 19.46
CA VAL A 73 2.87 -19.17 19.53
C VAL A 73 2.25 -20.16 20.52
N SER A 74 1.41 -19.68 21.45
CA SER A 74 0.74 -20.55 22.42
C SER A 74 -0.32 -21.43 21.74
N GLU A 75 -0.58 -22.63 22.30
CA GLU A 75 -1.55 -23.58 21.75
C GLU A 75 -2.99 -23.02 21.68
N ASP A 76 -3.33 -22.12 22.62
CA ASP A 76 -4.62 -21.42 22.67
C ASP A 76 -4.68 -20.18 21.75
N LEU A 77 -3.60 -19.90 21.00
CA LEU A 77 -3.46 -18.79 20.05
C LEU A 77 -3.65 -17.38 20.68
N THR A 78 -3.48 -17.27 22.00
CA THR A 78 -3.62 -15.99 22.72
C THR A 78 -2.30 -15.28 22.96
N ARG A 79 -1.16 -15.85 22.53
CA ARG A 79 0.15 -15.28 22.77
C ARG A 79 1.13 -15.62 21.66
N ILE A 80 1.95 -14.62 21.25
CA ILE A 80 3.13 -14.81 20.42
C ILE A 80 4.37 -14.27 21.15
N THR A 81 5.48 -15.00 21.08
CA THR A 81 6.76 -14.64 21.67
C THR A 81 7.81 -14.51 20.59
N TRP A 82 8.33 -13.31 20.40
CA TRP A 82 9.45 -13.03 19.51
C TRP A 82 10.75 -13.01 20.28
N LYS A 83 11.81 -13.58 19.69
CA LYS A 83 13.17 -13.53 20.24
C LYS A 83 14.09 -12.83 19.27
N LEU A 84 14.57 -11.65 19.66
CA LEU A 84 15.47 -10.85 18.86
C LEU A 84 16.83 -11.52 18.76
N THR A 85 17.44 -11.48 17.58
CA THR A 85 18.82 -11.91 17.37
C THR A 85 19.76 -11.02 18.20
N PRO A 86 20.58 -11.60 19.08
CA PRO A 86 21.52 -10.83 19.88
C PRO A 86 22.56 -10.07 19.04
N GLY A 87 22.94 -8.88 19.49
CA GLY A 87 24.03 -8.10 18.88
C GLY A 87 23.64 -7.29 17.66
N ILE A 88 22.37 -7.21 17.29
CA ILE A 88 21.90 -6.26 16.27
C ILE A 88 22.01 -4.85 16.81
N LEU A 89 22.60 -3.96 16.01
CA LEU A 89 22.81 -2.56 16.33
C LEU A 89 21.93 -1.66 15.46
N TRP A 90 21.48 -0.58 16.04
CA TRP A 90 21.01 0.57 15.31
C TRP A 90 22.17 1.26 14.56
N SER A 91 21.86 2.08 13.58
CA SER A 91 22.87 2.78 12.80
C SER A 91 23.73 3.75 13.61
N ASP A 92 23.28 4.19 14.78
CA ASP A 92 24.04 4.99 15.75
C ASP A 92 24.95 4.16 16.67
N GLY A 93 24.94 2.84 16.53
CA GLY A 93 25.77 1.90 17.29
C GLY A 93 25.14 1.45 18.63
N THR A 94 23.95 1.92 18.98
CA THR A 94 23.23 1.43 20.16
C THR A 94 22.56 0.10 19.87
N PRO A 95 22.35 -0.78 20.88
CA PRO A 95 21.75 -2.09 20.66
C PRO A 95 20.24 -2.01 20.43
N LEU A 96 19.72 -2.81 19.50
CA LEU A 96 18.30 -3.11 19.39
C LEU A 96 17.86 -3.96 20.57
N THR A 97 16.74 -3.60 21.19
CA THR A 97 16.17 -4.33 22.34
C THR A 97 14.67 -4.53 22.20
N SER A 98 14.12 -5.42 23.03
CA SER A 98 12.69 -5.66 23.15
C SER A 98 11.89 -4.40 23.54
N ALA A 99 12.53 -3.44 24.22
CA ALA A 99 11.90 -2.18 24.57
C ALA A 99 11.53 -1.35 23.31
N ASP A 100 12.36 -1.39 22.26
CA ASP A 100 12.08 -0.72 20.99
C ASP A 100 10.85 -1.31 20.29
N VAL A 101 10.71 -2.64 20.32
CA VAL A 101 9.55 -3.33 19.75
C VAL A 101 8.27 -2.98 20.49
N LYS A 102 8.31 -3.02 21.83
CA LYS A 102 7.17 -2.59 22.66
C LYS A 102 6.82 -1.14 22.41
N PHE A 103 7.81 -0.26 22.39
CA PHE A 103 7.63 1.16 22.11
C PHE A 103 6.94 1.37 20.75
N THR A 104 7.36 0.63 19.72
CA THR A 104 6.77 0.74 18.38
C THR A 104 5.28 0.39 18.38
N ALA A 105 4.87 -0.65 19.12
CA ALA A 105 3.46 -0.96 19.27
C ALA A 105 2.70 0.13 20.05
N ASP A 106 3.25 0.58 21.17
CA ASP A 106 2.66 1.65 21.98
C ASP A 106 2.51 2.96 21.17
N TYR A 107 3.48 3.24 20.27
CA TYR A 107 3.46 4.38 19.35
C TYR A 107 2.27 4.30 18.37
N CYS A 108 2.07 3.14 17.73
CA CYS A 108 0.97 2.97 16.79
C CYS A 108 -0.40 2.88 17.48
N MET A 109 -0.49 2.20 18.62
CA MET A 109 -1.75 2.05 19.37
C MET A 109 -2.12 3.30 20.19
N HIS A 110 -1.31 4.37 20.16
CA HIS A 110 -1.64 5.58 20.91
C HIS A 110 -2.93 6.21 20.36
N PRO A 111 -3.95 6.48 21.20
CA PRO A 111 -5.27 6.91 20.74
C PRO A 111 -5.28 8.25 19.99
N GLU A 112 -4.27 9.10 20.22
CA GLU A 112 -4.11 10.39 19.52
C GLU A 112 -3.02 10.35 18.43
N GLY A 113 -2.49 9.15 18.11
CA GLY A 113 -1.32 9.00 17.25
C GLY A 113 -1.60 9.10 15.76
N GLY A 114 -2.82 8.79 15.32
CA GLY A 114 -3.18 8.74 13.91
C GLY A 114 -2.30 7.77 13.12
N CYS A 115 -2.19 6.51 13.58
CA CYS A 115 -1.34 5.51 12.95
C CYS A 115 -2.01 4.88 11.72
N ALA A 116 -1.35 4.97 10.56
CA ALA A 116 -1.83 4.39 9.31
C ALA A 116 -1.86 2.85 9.33
N GLN A 117 -1.13 2.21 10.24
CA GLN A 117 -1.03 0.76 10.37
C GLN A 117 -1.86 0.18 11.52
N ASN A 118 -2.76 0.97 12.11
CA ASN A 118 -3.54 0.60 13.28
C ASN A 118 -4.28 -0.75 13.16
N PRO A 119 -4.89 -1.13 12.01
CA PRO A 119 -5.57 -2.41 11.86
C PRO A 119 -4.67 -3.64 12.06
N LYS A 120 -3.35 -3.47 11.97
CA LYS A 120 -2.39 -4.58 12.21
C LYS A 120 -2.16 -4.89 13.68
N PHE A 121 -2.65 -4.04 14.58
CA PHE A 121 -2.48 -4.15 16.03
C PHE A 121 -3.77 -4.59 16.75
N GLU A 122 -4.71 -5.14 16.02
CA GLU A 122 -5.97 -5.65 16.60
C GLU A 122 -5.76 -6.75 17.64
N ASN A 123 -6.67 -6.81 18.60
CA ASN A 123 -6.72 -7.80 19.68
C ASN A 123 -5.49 -7.81 20.60
N VAL A 124 -4.59 -6.83 20.52
CA VAL A 124 -3.44 -6.74 21.44
C VAL A 124 -3.93 -6.31 22.84
N ALA A 125 -3.82 -7.20 23.80
CA ALA A 125 -4.16 -6.94 25.21
C ALA A 125 -2.98 -6.33 25.97
N SER A 126 -1.76 -6.86 25.77
CA SER A 126 -0.55 -6.34 26.40
C SER A 126 0.71 -6.79 25.67
N ILE A 127 1.79 -6.03 25.85
CA ILE A 127 3.13 -6.38 25.38
C ILE A 127 4.10 -6.34 26.56
N GLU A 128 4.79 -7.45 26.79
CA GLU A 128 5.77 -7.60 27.85
C GLU A 128 7.17 -7.78 27.28
N THR A 129 8.15 -7.26 27.98
CA THR A 129 9.57 -7.37 27.62
C THR A 129 10.36 -7.88 28.81
N PRO A 130 10.28 -9.21 29.09
CA PRO A 130 10.88 -9.80 30.29
C PRO A 130 12.41 -9.69 30.33
N ASP A 131 13.03 -9.56 29.19
CA ASP A 131 14.46 -9.29 29.00
C ASP A 131 14.71 -8.51 27.72
N ALA A 132 15.95 -8.13 27.44
CA ALA A 132 16.31 -7.27 26.32
C ALA A 132 16.09 -7.90 24.93
N GLN A 133 15.90 -9.21 24.82
CA GLN A 133 15.72 -9.94 23.56
C GLN A 133 14.34 -10.55 23.40
N THR A 134 13.52 -10.60 24.45
CA THR A 134 12.23 -11.29 24.41
C THR A 134 11.07 -10.29 24.42
N VAL A 135 10.18 -10.43 23.44
CA VAL A 135 8.91 -9.68 23.33
C VAL A 135 7.77 -10.66 23.39
N VAL A 136 6.89 -10.52 24.37
CA VAL A 136 5.68 -11.34 24.53
C VAL A 136 4.47 -10.47 24.24
N ILE A 137 3.71 -10.82 23.22
CA ILE A 137 2.48 -10.14 22.84
C ILE A 137 1.32 -11.04 23.25
N ASN A 138 0.48 -10.54 24.14
CA ASN A 138 -0.72 -11.22 24.60
C ASN A 138 -1.93 -10.61 23.86
N PHE A 139 -2.81 -11.47 23.38
CA PHE A 139 -4.05 -11.10 22.72
C PHE A 139 -5.23 -11.31 23.67
N ASP A 140 -6.25 -10.51 23.57
CA ASP A 140 -7.50 -10.62 24.34
C ASP A 140 -8.41 -11.77 23.84
N LYS A 141 -8.12 -12.29 22.64
CA LYS A 141 -8.82 -13.39 21.97
C LYS A 141 -7.83 -14.28 21.24
N PRO A 142 -8.18 -15.55 20.94
CA PRO A 142 -7.40 -16.37 20.04
C PRO A 142 -7.13 -15.65 18.71
N THR A 143 -5.87 -15.54 18.32
CA THR A 143 -5.41 -14.86 17.11
C THR A 143 -4.61 -15.83 16.24
N PRO A 144 -5.26 -16.55 15.33
CA PRO A 144 -4.66 -17.61 14.52
C PRO A 144 -3.57 -17.14 13.57
N TYR A 145 -3.63 -15.86 13.15
CA TYR A 145 -2.61 -15.23 12.31
C TYR A 145 -1.96 -14.06 13.07
N PRO A 146 -1.03 -14.34 14.00
CA PRO A 146 -0.45 -13.32 14.89
C PRO A 146 0.71 -12.53 14.25
N TYR A 147 0.83 -12.56 12.91
CA TYR A 147 1.94 -11.99 12.15
C TYR A 147 1.57 -10.69 11.41
N ALA A 148 0.43 -10.07 11.72
CA ALA A 148 0.05 -8.82 11.09
C ALA A 148 0.98 -7.66 11.47
N MET A 149 1.40 -7.60 12.75
CA MET A 149 2.34 -6.60 13.24
C MET A 149 3.79 -7.10 13.15
N PHE A 150 4.71 -6.18 12.88
CA PHE A 150 6.16 -6.41 12.84
C PHE A 150 6.64 -7.39 11.75
N VAL A 151 5.78 -7.69 10.76
CA VAL A 151 6.12 -8.50 9.59
C VAL A 151 5.83 -7.71 8.32
N GLY A 152 6.85 -7.60 7.47
CA GLY A 152 6.80 -6.78 6.26
C GLY A 152 7.12 -5.30 6.48
N GLY A 153 7.43 -4.60 5.39
CA GLY A 153 7.97 -3.23 5.39
C GLY A 153 7.01 -2.15 5.89
N GLU A 154 5.73 -2.48 6.12
CA GLU A 154 4.74 -1.55 6.65
C GLU A 154 4.84 -1.35 8.17
N THR A 155 5.39 -2.32 8.88
CA THR A 155 5.49 -2.30 10.35
C THR A 155 6.92 -2.54 10.85
N PRO A 156 7.90 -1.70 10.44
CA PRO A 156 9.28 -1.80 10.93
C PRO A 156 9.38 -1.36 12.38
N ILE A 157 10.48 -1.72 13.03
CA ILE A 157 10.75 -1.31 14.41
C ILE A 157 11.30 0.13 14.42
N LEU A 158 10.79 0.96 15.32
CA LEU A 158 11.27 2.31 15.61
C LEU A 158 12.20 2.31 16.82
N GLN A 159 13.28 3.08 16.77
CA GLN A 159 14.15 3.26 17.92
C GLN A 159 13.46 4.11 18.99
N GLN A 160 13.25 3.55 20.18
CA GLN A 160 12.60 4.25 21.29
C GLN A 160 13.32 5.56 21.64
N ALA A 161 14.65 5.54 21.72
CA ALA A 161 15.43 6.72 22.10
C ALA A 161 15.21 7.91 21.17
N GLN A 162 15.00 7.66 19.86
CA GLN A 162 14.73 8.71 18.89
C GLN A 162 13.29 9.22 18.93
N PHE A 163 12.32 8.32 19.09
CA PHE A 163 10.90 8.63 18.92
C PHE A 163 10.12 8.85 20.23
N GLN A 164 10.71 8.66 21.41
CA GLN A 164 10.00 8.69 22.69
C GLN A 164 9.24 9.99 22.98
N ASP A 165 9.72 11.13 22.45
CA ASP A 165 9.07 12.44 22.59
C ASP A 165 8.11 12.76 21.42
N CYS A 166 7.96 11.84 20.47
CA CYS A 166 7.20 11.96 19.21
C CYS A 166 5.90 11.12 19.22
N VAL A 167 5.29 10.91 20.35
CA VAL A 167 4.11 10.05 20.49
C VAL A 167 2.80 10.86 20.45
N GLY A 168 1.72 10.20 20.07
CA GLY A 168 0.39 10.80 20.03
C GLY A 168 0.31 11.93 19.02
N ALA A 169 -0.39 13.01 19.37
CA ALA A 169 -0.57 14.18 18.51
C ALA A 169 0.74 14.86 18.06
N LYS A 170 1.86 14.59 18.75
CA LYS A 170 3.18 15.11 18.36
C LYS A 170 3.84 14.33 17.23
N ALA A 171 3.38 13.12 16.93
CA ALA A 171 4.03 12.25 15.95
C ALA A 171 4.30 12.93 14.59
N PRO A 172 3.35 13.63 13.95
CA PRO A 172 3.60 14.31 12.68
C PRO A 172 4.49 15.56 12.80
N GLU A 173 4.65 16.12 13.99
CA GLU A 173 5.48 17.33 14.23
C GLU A 173 6.97 17.01 14.35
N CYS A 174 7.34 15.76 14.58
CA CYS A 174 8.71 15.29 14.76
C CYS A 174 9.45 15.13 13.42
N THR A 175 9.60 16.23 12.69
CA THR A 175 10.16 16.24 11.33
C THR A 175 11.52 15.55 11.26
N GLU A 176 12.44 15.80 12.20
CA GLU A 176 13.77 15.20 12.17
C GLU A 176 13.72 13.67 12.24
N ALA A 177 13.00 13.11 13.21
CA ALA A 177 12.85 11.66 13.35
C ALA A 177 12.11 11.03 12.18
N ASN A 178 11.07 11.70 11.68
CA ASN A 178 10.27 11.21 10.55
C ASN A 178 11.03 11.26 9.21
N PHE A 179 12.04 12.10 9.07
CA PHE A 179 12.81 12.28 7.84
C PHE A 179 14.19 11.61 7.88
N ASN A 180 14.77 11.44 9.08
CA ASN A 180 16.06 10.80 9.31
C ASN A 180 15.95 9.68 10.36
N PRO A 181 15.13 8.64 10.11
CA PRO A 181 14.99 7.58 11.11
C PRO A 181 16.30 6.81 11.29
N ILE A 182 16.68 6.59 12.56
CA ILE A 182 17.73 5.68 12.94
C ILE A 182 17.18 4.26 12.80
N GLY A 183 17.81 3.45 11.97
CA GLY A 183 17.33 2.10 11.63
C GLY A 183 18.39 1.03 11.81
N THR A 184 17.97 -0.22 11.69
CA THR A 184 18.85 -1.40 11.68
C THR A 184 19.21 -1.85 10.27
N GLY A 185 18.62 -1.21 9.24
CA GLY A 185 18.73 -1.59 7.85
C GLY A 185 20.11 -1.37 7.23
N PRO A 186 20.29 -1.82 5.96
CA PRO A 186 21.58 -1.79 5.29
C PRO A 186 22.09 -0.37 5.00
N PHE A 187 21.23 0.64 5.03
CA PHE A 187 21.58 2.02 4.71
C PHE A 187 21.13 2.99 5.79
N VAL A 188 21.81 4.13 5.87
CA VAL A 188 21.53 5.26 6.78
C VAL A 188 21.18 6.47 5.93
N VAL A 189 20.12 7.17 6.29
CA VAL A 189 19.74 8.44 5.65
C VAL A 189 20.81 9.49 5.96
N THR A 190 21.30 10.18 4.95
CA THR A 190 22.24 11.31 5.12
C THR A 190 21.66 12.65 4.67
N GLU A 191 20.68 12.60 3.77
CA GLU A 191 19.91 13.76 3.35
C GLU A 191 18.50 13.31 2.94
N PHE A 192 17.47 14.02 3.39
CA PHE A 192 16.12 13.86 2.87
C PHE A 192 15.52 15.22 2.54
N ARG A 193 15.23 15.41 1.26
CA ARG A 193 14.42 16.53 0.76
C ARG A 193 13.06 15.96 0.31
N PRO A 194 12.00 16.15 1.11
CA PRO A 194 10.69 15.62 0.78
C PRO A 194 10.25 16.01 -0.64
N ASN A 195 9.63 15.07 -1.34
CA ASN A 195 9.17 15.22 -2.72
C ASN A 195 10.28 15.49 -3.76
N ASP A 196 11.54 15.20 -3.42
CA ASP A 196 12.68 15.39 -4.33
C ASP A 196 13.69 14.22 -4.25
N VAL A 197 14.53 14.17 -3.22
CA VAL A 197 15.64 13.22 -3.16
C VAL A 197 15.90 12.75 -1.74
N ILE A 198 16.33 11.48 -1.64
CA ILE A 198 16.90 10.90 -0.43
C ILE A 198 18.30 10.41 -0.79
N THR A 199 19.30 10.75 0.02
CA THR A 199 20.64 10.18 -0.07
C THR A 199 20.86 9.26 1.12
N PHE A 200 21.35 8.07 0.83
CA PHE A 200 21.72 7.10 1.85
C PHE A 200 23.19 6.72 1.71
N GLU A 201 23.81 6.35 2.83
CA GLU A 201 25.14 5.72 2.89
C GLU A 201 25.04 4.33 3.54
N ALA A 202 25.98 3.45 3.20
CA ALA A 202 26.03 2.11 3.78
C ALA A 202 26.14 2.17 5.30
N ASN A 203 25.26 1.45 6.00
CA ASN A 203 25.25 1.36 7.46
C ASN A 203 26.47 0.56 7.93
N GLN A 204 27.41 1.23 8.63
CA GLN A 204 28.63 0.59 9.13
C GLN A 204 28.34 -0.40 10.27
N ASN A 205 27.19 -0.27 10.93
CA ASN A 205 26.75 -1.16 12.01
C ASN A 205 25.79 -2.26 11.50
N TYR A 206 25.60 -2.38 10.17
CA TYR A 206 24.77 -3.44 9.61
C TYR A 206 25.31 -4.82 9.97
N ARG A 207 24.44 -5.73 10.38
CA ARG A 207 24.79 -7.04 10.94
C ARG A 207 25.65 -7.94 10.05
N ASP A 208 25.52 -7.83 8.73
CA ASP A 208 26.38 -8.54 7.78
C ASP A 208 27.52 -7.61 7.34
N PRO A 209 28.78 -7.89 7.71
CA PRO A 209 29.90 -7.00 7.41
C PRO A 209 30.23 -6.94 5.91
N SER A 210 29.75 -7.88 5.09
CA SER A 210 29.94 -7.88 3.63
C SER A 210 28.89 -7.05 2.89
N LYS A 211 27.83 -6.62 3.57
CA LYS A 211 26.68 -5.94 2.96
C LYS A 211 26.49 -4.52 3.54
N PRO A 212 25.87 -3.65 2.77
CA PRO A 212 25.51 -3.76 1.34
C PRO A 212 26.75 -3.58 0.45
N ALA A 213 26.72 -4.09 -0.80
CA ALA A 213 27.82 -3.89 -1.75
C ALA A 213 27.93 -2.43 -2.21
N PHE A 214 26.84 -1.70 -2.29
CA PHE A 214 26.85 -0.27 -2.62
C PHE A 214 27.21 0.59 -1.41
N ALA A 215 28.10 1.59 -1.63
CA ALA A 215 28.47 2.57 -0.62
C ALA A 215 27.36 3.61 -0.40
N LYS A 216 26.63 3.94 -1.48
CA LYS A 216 25.62 4.99 -1.49
C LYS A 216 24.39 4.59 -2.30
N VAL A 217 23.24 5.12 -1.89
CA VAL A 217 22.00 5.10 -2.68
C VAL A 217 21.59 6.54 -2.94
N LEU A 218 21.45 6.91 -4.21
CA LEU A 218 20.76 8.11 -4.63
C LEU A 218 19.32 7.71 -4.97
N PHE A 219 18.38 8.08 -4.14
CA PHE A 219 16.95 7.80 -4.33
C PHE A 219 16.25 9.07 -4.80
N LYS A 220 16.06 9.20 -6.11
CA LYS A 220 15.41 10.35 -6.72
C LYS A 220 13.90 10.16 -6.77
N GLY A 221 13.18 11.18 -6.34
CA GLY A 221 11.74 11.23 -6.42
C GLY A 221 11.21 12.21 -7.47
N GLY A 222 9.98 11.99 -7.93
CA GLY A 222 9.25 12.89 -8.82
C GLY A 222 9.45 12.64 -10.31
N GLY A 223 8.76 13.43 -11.11
CA GLY A 223 8.68 13.24 -12.55
C GLY A 223 7.46 12.42 -12.97
N ASP A 224 7.62 11.56 -13.96
CA ASP A 224 6.61 10.64 -14.45
C ASP A 224 7.20 9.26 -14.77
N ALA A 225 6.32 8.27 -14.97
CA ALA A 225 6.73 6.89 -15.22
C ALA A 225 7.50 6.75 -16.55
N THR A 226 7.17 7.56 -17.58
CA THR A 226 7.86 7.52 -18.88
C THR A 226 9.30 7.99 -18.73
N ALA A 227 9.51 9.11 -18.05
CA ALA A 227 10.85 9.64 -17.79
C ALA A 227 11.69 8.66 -16.96
N ALA A 228 11.08 8.06 -15.93
CA ALA A 228 11.76 7.06 -15.08
C ALA A 228 12.14 5.80 -15.87
N GLY A 229 11.24 5.26 -16.69
CA GLY A 229 11.52 4.12 -17.57
C GLY A 229 12.66 4.38 -18.56
N ARG A 230 12.64 5.55 -19.19
CA ARG A 230 13.72 5.98 -20.11
C ARG A 230 15.06 6.10 -19.42
N ALA A 231 15.08 6.67 -18.22
CA ALA A 231 16.29 6.88 -17.45
C ALA A 231 17.04 5.58 -17.14
N VAL A 232 16.32 4.45 -17.02
CA VAL A 232 16.92 3.13 -16.81
C VAL A 232 17.14 2.38 -18.11
N MET A 233 16.11 2.25 -18.96
CA MET A 233 16.14 1.33 -20.11
C MET A 233 16.73 1.93 -21.37
N GLU A 234 16.65 3.27 -21.58
CA GLU A 234 17.18 3.93 -22.78
C GLU A 234 18.52 4.63 -22.53
N THR A 235 18.62 5.45 -21.46
CA THR A 235 19.81 6.27 -21.22
C THR A 235 20.82 5.63 -20.26
N GLY A 236 20.37 4.78 -19.34
CA GLY A 236 21.22 4.18 -18.31
C GLY A 236 21.67 5.19 -17.25
N GLU A 237 20.93 6.30 -17.07
CA GLU A 237 21.22 7.32 -16.05
C GLU A 237 20.91 6.81 -14.63
N TYR A 238 19.89 5.95 -14.50
CA TYR A 238 19.49 5.30 -13.26
C TYR A 238 19.58 3.78 -13.39
N ASP A 239 19.70 3.12 -12.23
CA ASP A 239 19.87 1.67 -12.12
C ASP A 239 18.55 0.93 -11.90
N TYR A 240 17.58 1.59 -11.26
CA TYR A 240 16.27 1.01 -10.96
C TYR A 240 15.16 2.05 -11.09
N ALA A 241 14.07 1.70 -11.76
CA ALA A 241 12.87 2.52 -11.89
C ALA A 241 11.64 1.76 -11.38
N TRP A 242 10.93 2.36 -10.46
CA TRP A 242 9.80 1.79 -9.77
C TRP A 242 8.46 2.06 -10.45
N ASN A 243 7.56 1.06 -10.40
CA ASN A 243 6.13 1.19 -10.70
C ASN A 243 5.85 1.81 -12.08
N LEU A 244 6.40 1.20 -13.12
CA LEU A 244 6.25 1.68 -14.49
C LEU A 244 4.85 1.38 -15.04
N GLN A 245 3.89 2.26 -14.70
CA GLN A 245 2.56 2.23 -15.27
C GLN A 245 2.58 2.89 -16.65
N LEU A 246 2.94 2.11 -17.66
CA LEU A 246 3.10 2.50 -19.05
C LEU A 246 2.43 1.48 -19.96
N ALA A 247 1.95 1.94 -21.11
CA ALA A 247 1.42 1.04 -22.12
C ALA A 247 2.50 0.02 -22.57
N PRO A 248 2.10 -1.23 -22.86
CA PRO A 248 3.04 -2.32 -23.15
C PRO A 248 4.00 -2.05 -24.32
N ASP A 249 3.55 -1.38 -25.36
CA ASP A 249 4.36 -1.00 -26.52
C ASP A 249 5.41 0.07 -26.19
N VAL A 250 5.10 0.97 -25.27
CA VAL A 250 6.05 1.97 -24.76
C VAL A 250 7.20 1.27 -24.00
N ILE A 251 6.88 0.32 -23.13
CA ILE A 251 7.89 -0.47 -22.40
C ILE A 251 8.77 -1.25 -23.38
N ALA A 252 8.17 -1.96 -24.36
CA ALA A 252 8.91 -2.71 -25.36
C ALA A 252 9.84 -1.82 -26.20
N GLY A 253 9.40 -0.60 -26.52
CA GLY A 253 10.22 0.39 -27.21
C GLY A 253 11.45 0.82 -26.41
N MET A 254 11.28 1.02 -25.11
CA MET A 254 12.36 1.39 -24.19
C MET A 254 13.39 0.26 -24.01
N GLU A 255 12.92 -0.99 -23.85
CA GLU A 255 13.79 -2.17 -23.73
C GLU A 255 14.68 -2.40 -24.96
N ALA A 256 14.16 -2.05 -26.15
CA ALA A 256 14.92 -2.19 -27.39
C ALA A 256 16.20 -1.34 -27.45
N ALA A 257 16.34 -0.32 -26.59
CA ALA A 257 17.58 0.46 -26.45
C ALA A 257 18.70 -0.31 -25.73
N GLY A 258 18.38 -1.39 -24.99
CA GLY A 258 19.33 -2.38 -24.49
C GLY A 258 20.14 -1.97 -23.25
N LYS A 259 19.76 -0.89 -22.53
CA LYS A 259 20.45 -0.47 -21.28
C LYS A 259 19.90 -1.15 -20.04
N GLY A 260 18.63 -1.51 -20.06
CA GLY A 260 17.92 -2.15 -18.96
C GLY A 260 16.75 -2.98 -19.46
N LYS A 261 16.05 -3.61 -18.55
CA LYS A 261 14.90 -4.45 -18.83
C LYS A 261 13.78 -4.22 -17.80
N ALA A 262 12.54 -4.40 -18.24
CA ALA A 262 11.41 -4.44 -17.35
C ALA A 262 11.32 -5.81 -16.64
N VAL A 263 10.85 -5.77 -15.39
CA VAL A 263 10.50 -6.95 -14.60
C VAL A 263 9.08 -6.80 -14.10
N ALA A 264 8.30 -7.89 -14.09
CA ALA A 264 6.91 -7.88 -13.68
C ALA A 264 6.56 -9.10 -12.84
N GLY A 265 5.63 -8.93 -11.89
CA GLY A 265 5.10 -10.01 -11.08
C GLY A 265 3.69 -9.70 -10.60
N PHE A 266 2.87 -10.75 -10.40
CA PHE A 266 1.51 -10.63 -9.88
C PHE A 266 1.46 -10.98 -8.39
N GLY A 267 1.02 -10.02 -7.60
CA GLY A 267 0.68 -10.14 -6.19
C GLY A 267 -0.73 -9.58 -5.95
N PRO A 268 -1.05 -9.08 -4.75
CA PRO A 268 -2.39 -8.59 -4.46
C PRO A 268 -2.70 -7.17 -4.99
N LEU A 269 -1.85 -6.61 -5.82
CA LEU A 269 -2.00 -5.24 -6.33
C LEU A 269 -3.17 -5.14 -7.33
N MET A 270 -4.12 -4.22 -7.05
CA MET A 270 -5.28 -4.01 -7.92
C MET A 270 -5.61 -2.53 -8.09
N GLU A 271 -6.04 -2.15 -9.28
CA GLU A 271 -6.57 -0.85 -9.65
C GLU A 271 -8.07 -0.79 -9.40
N ARG A 272 -8.56 0.26 -8.76
CA ARG A 272 -9.96 0.42 -8.37
C ARG A 272 -10.42 1.85 -8.36
N ILE A 273 -11.72 2.04 -8.40
CA ILE A 273 -12.39 3.30 -8.07
C ILE A 273 -12.96 3.15 -6.65
N MET A 274 -12.60 4.06 -5.76
CA MET A 274 -13.22 4.21 -4.45
C MET A 274 -14.44 5.11 -4.59
N LEU A 275 -15.53 4.73 -3.96
CA LEU A 275 -16.77 5.51 -3.91
C LEU A 275 -16.85 6.20 -2.55
N ASN A 276 -17.02 7.52 -2.54
CA ASN A 276 -17.18 8.25 -1.29
C ASN A 276 -18.60 8.04 -0.75
N ASN A 277 -18.71 7.31 0.35
CA ASN A 277 -20.01 7.06 0.99
C ASN A 277 -20.53 8.26 1.78
N THR A 278 -19.73 9.33 1.89
CA THR A 278 -20.10 10.58 2.56
C THR A 278 -20.05 11.77 1.61
N ASN A 279 -20.77 12.83 1.94
CA ASN A 279 -20.95 13.99 1.07
C ASN A 279 -19.69 14.89 1.05
N PRO A 280 -19.00 15.06 -0.09
CA PRO A 280 -17.81 15.89 -0.20
C PRO A 280 -18.11 17.38 -0.47
N ASP A 281 -19.36 17.84 -0.41
CA ASP A 281 -19.77 19.21 -0.78
C ASP A 281 -18.91 20.26 -0.04
N PRO A 282 -18.24 21.17 -0.78
CA PRO A 282 -17.47 22.26 -0.18
C PRO A 282 -18.27 23.22 0.70
N ALA A 283 -19.59 23.27 0.53
CA ALA A 283 -20.47 24.10 1.37
C ALA A 283 -20.61 23.56 2.80
N LEU A 284 -20.28 22.29 3.02
CA LEU A 284 -20.21 21.69 4.35
C LEU A 284 -18.91 22.12 5.04
N GLY A 285 -18.96 22.32 6.35
CA GLY A 285 -17.75 22.58 7.13
C GLY A 285 -16.77 21.39 7.09
N PRO A 286 -15.47 21.62 7.42
CA PRO A 286 -14.46 20.56 7.40
C PRO A 286 -14.81 19.33 8.24
N ASP A 287 -15.52 19.51 9.36
CA ASP A 287 -15.93 18.44 10.26
C ASP A 287 -17.09 17.59 9.73
N GLU A 288 -17.85 18.09 8.76
CA GLU A 288 -18.99 17.39 8.17
C GLU A 288 -18.71 16.86 6.77
N ARG A 289 -17.84 17.55 6.03
CA ARG A 289 -17.48 17.21 4.66
C ARG A 289 -16.72 15.88 4.63
N SER A 290 -17.27 14.92 3.88
CA SER A 290 -16.70 13.57 3.73
C SER A 290 -16.47 12.81 5.05
N VAL A 291 -17.21 13.11 6.13
CA VAL A 291 -17.07 12.43 7.43
C VAL A 291 -18.41 11.97 8.01
N ILE A 292 -19.43 12.83 8.01
CA ILE A 292 -20.67 12.58 8.76
C ILE A 292 -21.86 12.35 7.84
N ARG A 293 -22.02 13.16 6.79
CA ARG A 293 -23.22 13.14 5.96
C ARG A 293 -23.14 12.10 4.86
N PRO A 294 -24.20 11.27 4.67
CA PRO A 294 -24.25 10.34 3.55
C PRO A 294 -24.13 11.05 2.20
N HIS A 295 -23.51 10.40 1.23
CA HIS A 295 -23.46 10.90 -0.14
C HIS A 295 -24.88 10.98 -0.73
N PRO A 296 -25.23 12.04 -1.48
CA PRO A 296 -26.60 12.23 -1.97
C PRO A 296 -27.12 11.11 -2.87
N PHE A 297 -26.24 10.40 -3.60
CA PHE A 297 -26.66 9.34 -4.53
C PHE A 297 -25.70 8.16 -4.64
N LEU A 298 -24.41 8.27 -4.33
CA LEU A 298 -23.45 7.14 -4.47
C LEU A 298 -23.71 5.99 -3.48
N SER A 299 -24.43 6.23 -2.42
CA SER A 299 -24.90 5.19 -1.50
C SER A 299 -26.09 4.37 -2.04
N ASP A 300 -26.69 4.78 -3.18
CA ASP A 300 -27.77 4.03 -3.81
C ASP A 300 -27.24 2.85 -4.64
N PRO A 301 -27.67 1.60 -4.36
CA PRO A 301 -27.20 0.42 -5.10
C PRO A 301 -27.42 0.49 -6.60
N ALA A 302 -28.49 1.11 -7.07
CA ALA A 302 -28.74 1.25 -8.51
C ALA A 302 -27.66 2.14 -9.17
N VAL A 303 -27.18 3.18 -8.48
CA VAL A 303 -26.17 4.09 -9.02
C VAL A 303 -24.81 3.40 -9.14
N TYR A 304 -24.24 2.92 -8.03
CA TYR A 304 -22.89 2.37 -8.09
C TYR A 304 -22.80 1.04 -8.87
N LYS A 305 -23.86 0.22 -8.87
CA LYS A 305 -23.92 -0.99 -9.71
C LYS A 305 -24.01 -0.65 -11.18
N ALA A 306 -24.83 0.34 -11.57
CA ALA A 306 -24.88 0.83 -12.95
C ALA A 306 -23.53 1.43 -13.40
N MET A 307 -22.86 2.20 -12.52
CA MET A 307 -21.51 2.72 -12.78
C MET A 307 -20.51 1.58 -13.05
N SER A 308 -20.59 0.48 -12.29
CA SER A 308 -19.74 -0.70 -12.49
C SER A 308 -20.04 -1.45 -13.78
N LEU A 309 -21.33 -1.66 -14.12
CA LEU A 309 -21.77 -2.33 -15.35
C LEU A 309 -21.35 -1.58 -16.62
N ALA A 310 -21.26 -0.27 -16.54
CA ALA A 310 -20.89 0.58 -17.68
C ALA A 310 -19.39 0.51 -18.06
N ILE A 311 -18.54 -0.18 -17.29
CA ILE A 311 -17.09 -0.20 -17.50
C ILE A 311 -16.66 -1.38 -18.36
N ASP A 312 -15.92 -1.12 -19.45
CA ASP A 312 -15.22 -2.14 -20.26
C ASP A 312 -13.85 -2.45 -19.68
N ARG A 313 -13.80 -3.39 -18.73
CA ARG A 313 -12.56 -3.79 -18.07
C ARG A 313 -11.55 -4.47 -18.99
N PRO A 314 -11.95 -5.35 -19.94
CA PRO A 314 -11.04 -5.91 -20.92
C PRO A 314 -10.27 -4.83 -21.71
N LEU A 315 -10.96 -3.76 -22.12
CA LEU A 315 -10.31 -2.64 -22.83
C LEU A 315 -9.33 -1.90 -21.90
N LEU A 316 -9.69 -1.67 -20.62
CA LEU A 316 -8.76 -1.07 -19.65
C LEU A 316 -7.50 -1.91 -19.45
N VAL A 317 -7.64 -3.24 -19.38
CA VAL A 317 -6.48 -4.16 -19.31
C VAL A 317 -5.62 -4.03 -20.54
N GLU A 318 -6.22 -4.07 -21.74
CA GLU A 318 -5.49 -4.01 -23.01
C GLU A 318 -4.66 -2.74 -23.13
N ILE A 319 -5.26 -1.57 -22.92
CA ILE A 319 -4.58 -0.28 -23.12
C ILE A 319 -3.59 0.07 -22.01
N GLY A 320 -3.88 -0.32 -20.76
CA GLY A 320 -3.10 0.12 -19.61
C GLY A 320 -2.00 -0.84 -19.18
N TYR A 321 -2.22 -2.14 -19.31
CA TYR A 321 -1.33 -3.14 -18.69
C TYR A 321 -0.97 -4.31 -19.62
N GLY A 322 -1.75 -4.60 -20.65
CA GLY A 322 -1.52 -5.73 -21.54
C GLY A 322 -1.34 -7.05 -20.78
N LYS A 323 -0.20 -7.74 -20.99
CA LYS A 323 0.10 -9.02 -20.32
C LYS A 323 0.33 -8.90 -18.82
N ALA A 324 0.58 -7.70 -18.32
CA ALA A 324 0.75 -7.41 -16.90
C ALA A 324 -0.57 -6.98 -16.22
N GLY A 325 -1.72 -7.17 -16.86
CA GLY A 325 -3.03 -6.91 -16.32
C GLY A 325 -3.98 -8.09 -16.54
N ARG A 326 -4.97 -8.19 -15.65
CA ARG A 326 -6.10 -9.12 -15.74
C ARG A 326 -7.36 -8.40 -15.29
N VAL A 327 -8.51 -8.72 -15.85
CA VAL A 327 -9.78 -8.26 -15.31
C VAL A 327 -9.94 -8.79 -13.89
N THR A 328 -10.41 -7.96 -12.97
CA THR A 328 -10.83 -8.41 -11.64
C THR A 328 -12.13 -7.75 -11.22
N CYS A 329 -12.97 -8.53 -10.55
CA CYS A 329 -14.16 -8.06 -9.86
C CYS A 329 -13.93 -8.00 -8.34
N ASN A 330 -12.68 -8.23 -7.89
CA ASN A 330 -12.34 -8.44 -6.49
C ASN A 330 -11.40 -7.36 -5.95
N TRP A 331 -11.59 -7.03 -4.68
CA TRP A 331 -10.65 -6.24 -3.90
C TRP A 331 -9.38 -7.03 -3.56
N VAL A 332 -9.54 -8.34 -3.29
CA VAL A 332 -8.45 -9.28 -2.98
C VAL A 332 -8.30 -10.29 -4.14
N PRO A 333 -7.57 -9.93 -5.23
CA PRO A 333 -7.44 -10.79 -6.41
C PRO A 333 -6.33 -11.84 -6.28
N ALA A 334 -5.57 -11.84 -5.19
CA ALA A 334 -4.48 -12.79 -4.90
C ALA A 334 -4.17 -12.81 -3.39
N PRO A 335 -3.69 -13.95 -2.85
CA PRO A 335 -3.53 -15.25 -3.51
C PRO A 335 -4.86 -15.87 -3.97
N ALA A 336 -4.80 -16.81 -4.90
CA ALA A 336 -6.01 -17.46 -5.47
C ALA A 336 -6.94 -18.09 -4.42
N THR A 337 -6.42 -18.45 -3.25
CA THR A 337 -7.22 -18.96 -2.12
C THR A 337 -8.29 -17.97 -1.67
N TYR A 338 -8.02 -16.67 -1.77
CA TYR A 338 -8.91 -15.59 -1.32
C TYR A 338 -9.61 -14.83 -2.46
N ASP A 339 -9.29 -15.17 -3.71
CA ASP A 339 -9.96 -14.60 -4.89
C ASP A 339 -11.39 -15.13 -4.99
N SER A 340 -12.39 -14.23 -4.96
CA SER A 340 -13.81 -14.61 -4.99
C SER A 340 -14.28 -14.83 -6.42
N ASP A 341 -15.20 -15.78 -6.61
CA ASP A 341 -15.86 -16.09 -7.88
C ASP A 341 -17.35 -15.65 -7.91
N THR A 342 -17.76 -14.82 -6.96
CA THR A 342 -19.16 -14.37 -6.81
C THR A 342 -19.61 -13.44 -7.94
N PHE A 343 -18.73 -12.56 -8.45
CA PHE A 343 -19.08 -11.57 -9.44
C PHE A 343 -18.42 -11.86 -10.79
N ASP A 344 -19.18 -11.64 -11.87
CA ASP A 344 -18.65 -11.52 -13.22
C ASP A 344 -18.83 -10.07 -13.71
N CYS A 345 -17.74 -9.38 -13.91
CA CYS A 345 -17.69 -8.01 -14.41
C CYS A 345 -16.84 -7.88 -15.68
N SER A 346 -16.63 -9.01 -16.37
CA SER A 346 -15.79 -9.09 -17.58
C SER A 346 -16.46 -8.50 -18.83
N THR A 347 -17.77 -8.24 -18.78
CA THR A 347 -18.54 -7.74 -19.91
C THR A 347 -19.18 -6.40 -19.56
N GLN A 348 -18.94 -5.40 -20.43
CA GLN A 348 -19.63 -4.11 -20.35
C GLN A 348 -21.11 -4.27 -20.70
N ASP A 349 -22.01 -3.64 -19.92
CA ASP A 349 -23.45 -3.64 -20.18
C ASP A 349 -24.08 -2.26 -19.96
N ILE A 350 -23.92 -1.38 -20.94
CA ILE A 350 -24.51 -0.03 -20.93
C ILE A 350 -26.05 -0.11 -20.91
N ALA A 351 -26.64 -1.06 -21.64
CA ALA A 351 -28.10 -1.20 -21.69
C ALA A 351 -28.67 -1.66 -20.34
N GLY A 352 -28.02 -2.64 -19.70
CA GLY A 352 -28.37 -3.09 -18.36
C GLY A 352 -28.20 -2.00 -17.30
N ALA A 353 -27.14 -1.20 -17.40
CA ALA A 353 -26.89 -0.07 -16.49
C ALA A 353 -28.00 0.98 -16.61
N ASN A 354 -28.38 1.39 -17.84
CA ASN A 354 -29.50 2.31 -18.06
C ASN A 354 -30.81 1.75 -17.52
N LYS A 355 -31.11 0.47 -17.81
CA LYS A 355 -32.32 -0.18 -17.30
C LYS A 355 -32.36 -0.19 -15.76
N MET A 356 -31.24 -0.45 -15.11
CA MET A 356 -31.16 -0.46 -13.65
C MET A 356 -31.49 0.89 -13.04
N LEU A 357 -30.99 1.96 -13.64
CA LEU A 357 -31.29 3.34 -13.21
C LEU A 357 -32.77 3.69 -13.47
N ASP A 358 -33.32 3.31 -14.64
CA ASP A 358 -34.74 3.52 -14.98
C ASP A 358 -35.66 2.79 -13.98
N ASP A 359 -35.36 1.52 -13.68
CA ASP A 359 -36.15 0.71 -12.74
C ASP A 359 -36.12 1.30 -11.31
N ALA A 360 -35.04 1.98 -10.94
CA ALA A 360 -34.89 2.69 -9.67
C ALA A 360 -35.55 4.10 -9.68
N GLY A 361 -36.11 4.53 -10.80
CA GLY A 361 -36.70 5.87 -10.94
C GLY A 361 -35.68 7.00 -11.02
N ILE A 362 -34.41 6.70 -11.29
CA ILE A 362 -33.32 7.66 -11.47
C ILE A 362 -33.26 7.99 -12.97
N VAL A 363 -33.97 9.06 -13.35
CA VAL A 363 -34.19 9.43 -14.75
C VAL A 363 -33.82 10.90 -14.98
N ASP A 364 -33.54 11.26 -16.23
CA ASP A 364 -33.38 12.66 -16.65
C ASP A 364 -34.76 13.33 -16.65
N THR A 365 -35.00 14.25 -15.73
CA THR A 365 -36.30 14.87 -15.50
C THR A 365 -36.45 16.23 -16.19
N ASP A 366 -35.36 16.89 -16.54
CA ASP A 366 -35.36 18.21 -17.18
C ASP A 366 -34.87 18.21 -18.65
N GLY A 367 -34.34 17.07 -19.12
CA GLY A 367 -33.96 16.84 -20.52
C GLY A 367 -32.56 17.35 -20.86
N ASP A 368 -31.69 17.56 -19.87
CA ASP A 368 -30.32 18.01 -20.08
C ASP A 368 -29.33 16.86 -20.37
N GLY A 369 -29.80 15.60 -20.29
CA GLY A 369 -29.01 14.39 -20.52
C GLY A 369 -28.36 13.82 -19.26
N ILE A 370 -28.59 14.43 -18.11
CA ILE A 370 -28.09 13.99 -16.81
C ILE A 370 -29.27 13.46 -15.99
N ARG A 371 -29.10 12.33 -15.34
CA ARG A 371 -30.13 11.75 -14.47
C ARG A 371 -30.13 12.43 -13.10
N GLU A 372 -31.28 12.46 -12.45
CA GLU A 372 -31.43 12.94 -11.07
C GLU A 372 -31.89 11.84 -10.13
N LYS A 373 -31.38 11.90 -8.90
CA LYS A 373 -31.90 11.16 -7.76
C LYS A 373 -32.44 12.15 -6.73
N ASP A 374 -33.73 12.05 -6.42
CA ASP A 374 -34.41 12.96 -5.46
C ASP A 374 -34.18 14.46 -5.79
N GLY A 375 -34.10 14.79 -7.10
CA GLY A 375 -33.86 16.13 -7.60
C GLY A 375 -32.37 16.58 -7.56
N VAL A 376 -31.45 15.69 -7.22
CA VAL A 376 -30.01 15.94 -7.24
C VAL A 376 -29.43 15.35 -8.53
N PRO A 377 -28.84 16.17 -9.43
CA PRO A 377 -28.24 15.66 -10.66
C PRO A 377 -27.02 14.78 -10.37
N LEU A 378 -26.87 13.70 -11.14
CA LEU A 378 -25.75 12.77 -11.02
C LEU A 378 -24.48 13.39 -11.63
N LYS A 379 -23.95 14.40 -10.95
CA LYS A 379 -22.68 15.05 -11.30
C LYS A 379 -21.63 14.70 -10.26
N ILE A 380 -20.49 14.21 -10.73
CA ILE A 380 -19.41 13.72 -9.87
C ILE A 380 -18.08 14.42 -10.19
N LEU A 381 -17.30 14.68 -9.14
CA LEU A 381 -15.88 14.98 -9.24
C LEU A 381 -15.09 13.67 -9.14
N TYR A 382 -14.41 13.32 -10.22
CA TYR A 382 -13.61 12.10 -10.34
C TYR A 382 -12.13 12.44 -10.32
N GLN A 383 -11.45 12.16 -9.23
CA GLN A 383 -10.04 12.46 -9.06
C GLN A 383 -9.12 11.23 -9.13
N THR A 384 -7.88 11.47 -9.50
CA THR A 384 -6.76 10.53 -9.36
C THR A 384 -5.43 11.28 -9.35
N SER A 385 -4.31 10.56 -9.19
CA SER A 385 -2.98 11.14 -9.35
C SER A 385 -2.65 11.42 -10.82
N THR A 386 -1.65 12.29 -11.06
CA THR A 386 -1.04 12.45 -12.39
C THR A 386 -0.33 11.15 -12.78
N ASN A 387 -0.98 10.34 -13.61
CA ASN A 387 -0.54 9.04 -14.09
C ASN A 387 -1.17 8.81 -15.47
N ALA A 388 -0.38 8.55 -16.50
CA ALA A 388 -0.85 8.46 -17.88
C ALA A 388 -1.93 7.38 -18.03
N VAL A 389 -1.71 6.16 -17.52
CA VAL A 389 -2.68 5.06 -17.62
C VAL A 389 -4.00 5.43 -16.93
N ARG A 390 -3.94 6.07 -15.75
CA ARG A 390 -5.15 6.48 -15.05
C ARG A 390 -5.89 7.62 -15.72
N GLN A 391 -5.18 8.53 -16.37
CA GLN A 391 -5.81 9.60 -17.14
C GLN A 391 -6.56 9.05 -18.35
N ASP A 392 -5.98 8.05 -19.05
CA ASP A 392 -6.65 7.35 -20.14
C ASP A 392 -7.89 6.57 -19.62
N PHE A 393 -7.78 5.91 -18.47
CA PHE A 393 -8.91 5.24 -17.83
C PHE A 393 -10.01 6.23 -17.44
N GLN A 394 -9.66 7.37 -16.84
CA GLN A 394 -10.64 8.41 -16.52
C GLN A 394 -11.39 8.90 -17.76
N ALA A 395 -10.69 9.11 -18.88
CA ALA A 395 -11.30 9.61 -20.12
C ALA A 395 -12.33 8.61 -20.66
N LEU A 396 -12.00 7.31 -20.69
CA LEU A 396 -12.91 6.25 -21.14
C LEU A 396 -14.09 6.07 -20.18
N ILE A 397 -13.82 5.99 -18.88
CA ILE A 397 -14.87 5.80 -17.88
C ILE A 397 -15.83 6.99 -17.85
N LYS A 398 -15.34 8.21 -17.97
CA LYS A 398 -16.17 9.41 -18.14
C LYS A 398 -17.10 9.30 -19.34
N GLN A 399 -16.59 8.81 -20.49
CA GLN A 399 -17.41 8.58 -21.67
C GLN A 399 -18.52 7.56 -21.38
N TRP A 400 -18.18 6.40 -20.84
CA TRP A 400 -19.16 5.35 -20.53
C TRP A 400 -20.19 5.78 -19.50
N TRP A 401 -19.79 6.53 -18.48
CA TRP A 401 -20.73 7.07 -17.49
C TRP A 401 -21.65 8.14 -18.08
N SER A 402 -21.18 8.90 -19.06
CA SER A 402 -22.07 9.84 -19.77
C SER A 402 -23.17 9.13 -20.57
N GLU A 403 -22.91 7.89 -21.06
CA GLU A 403 -23.89 7.07 -21.79
C GLU A 403 -25.02 6.54 -20.87
N ILE A 404 -24.83 6.59 -19.56
CA ILE A 404 -25.82 6.25 -18.55
C ILE A 404 -26.35 7.46 -17.77
N GLY A 405 -26.10 8.68 -18.26
CA GLY A 405 -26.63 9.92 -17.69
C GLY A 405 -25.90 10.41 -16.44
N ILE A 406 -24.60 10.07 -16.28
CA ILE A 406 -23.74 10.58 -15.21
C ILE A 406 -22.68 11.51 -15.79
N GLU A 407 -22.67 12.77 -15.35
CA GLU A 407 -21.64 13.75 -15.73
C GLU A 407 -20.43 13.66 -14.80
N SER A 408 -19.23 13.63 -15.37
CA SER A 408 -17.98 13.55 -14.59
C SER A 408 -17.08 14.75 -14.90
N GLU A 409 -16.65 15.46 -13.85
CA GLU A 409 -15.53 16.39 -13.89
C GLU A 409 -14.25 15.64 -13.49
N LEU A 410 -13.18 15.76 -14.30
CA LEU A 410 -11.92 15.06 -14.05
C LEU A 410 -10.92 15.98 -13.32
N ARG A 411 -10.30 15.46 -12.27
CA ARG A 411 -9.25 16.14 -11.52
C ARG A 411 -8.03 15.25 -11.37
N ASN A 412 -6.85 15.80 -11.72
CA ASN A 412 -5.58 15.11 -11.57
C ASN A 412 -4.67 15.86 -10.60
N ILE A 413 -4.18 15.17 -9.58
CA ILE A 413 -3.36 15.73 -8.50
C ILE A 413 -1.95 15.15 -8.63
N ASN A 414 -0.92 15.97 -8.40
CA ASN A 414 0.44 15.45 -8.36
C ASN A 414 0.53 14.23 -7.42
N ALA A 415 1.16 13.14 -7.88
CA ALA A 415 1.16 11.87 -7.16
C ALA A 415 1.81 11.98 -5.77
N SER A 416 2.83 12.82 -5.58
CA SER A 416 3.46 13.02 -4.28
C SER A 416 2.55 13.75 -3.28
N VAL A 417 1.64 14.58 -3.77
CA VAL A 417 0.61 15.25 -2.95
C VAL A 417 -0.55 14.31 -2.69
N PHE A 418 -1.08 13.69 -3.75
CA PHE A 418 -2.22 12.77 -3.67
C PHE A 418 -1.97 11.63 -2.67
N PHE A 419 -0.80 10.99 -2.76
CA PHE A 419 -0.36 9.92 -1.84
C PHE A 419 0.48 10.43 -0.66
N GLY A 420 0.43 11.71 -0.35
CA GLY A 420 1.10 12.30 0.80
C GLY A 420 0.34 12.10 2.10
N GLY A 421 1.06 12.08 3.24
CA GLY A 421 0.48 11.97 4.58
C GLY A 421 0.25 13.32 5.28
N ASP A 422 0.37 14.47 4.58
CA ASP A 422 0.23 15.79 5.18
C ASP A 422 -1.22 16.09 5.57
N PRO A 423 -1.55 16.16 6.89
CA PRO A 423 -2.90 16.47 7.34
C PRO A 423 -3.34 17.91 7.02
N GLY A 424 -2.42 18.81 6.68
CA GLY A 424 -2.70 20.17 6.22
C GLY A 424 -3.13 20.26 4.76
N SER A 425 -2.76 19.28 3.92
CA SER A 425 -3.12 19.28 2.50
C SER A 425 -4.58 18.87 2.28
N PRO A 426 -5.38 19.65 1.52
CA PRO A 426 -6.74 19.25 1.15
C PRO A 426 -6.78 18.19 0.04
N ASP A 427 -5.65 17.90 -0.60
CA ASP A 427 -5.55 17.15 -1.85
C ASP A 427 -5.05 15.71 -1.67
N THR A 428 -4.89 15.25 -0.42
CA THR A 428 -4.54 13.86 -0.14
C THR A 428 -5.74 12.94 -0.42
N PHE A 429 -5.48 11.72 -0.91
CA PHE A 429 -6.54 10.74 -1.16
C PHE A 429 -7.32 10.39 0.12
N GLN A 430 -6.69 10.45 1.28
CA GLN A 430 -7.33 10.17 2.56
C GLN A 430 -8.41 11.19 2.92
N LYS A 431 -8.25 12.46 2.54
CA LYS A 431 -9.30 13.47 2.74
C LYS A 431 -10.48 13.26 1.81
N PHE A 432 -10.22 12.79 0.61
CA PHE A 432 -11.22 12.39 -0.37
C PHE A 432 -12.31 13.46 -0.57
N TYR A 433 -11.91 14.70 -0.81
CA TYR A 433 -12.84 15.79 -1.12
C TYR A 433 -13.32 15.76 -2.58
N ALA A 434 -13.68 14.55 -3.05
CA ALA A 434 -14.27 14.24 -4.34
C ALA A 434 -15.34 13.16 -4.16
N ASP A 435 -16.13 12.90 -5.20
CA ASP A 435 -17.18 11.88 -5.18
C ASP A 435 -16.58 10.49 -5.42
N VAL A 436 -15.66 10.38 -6.36
CA VAL A 436 -14.93 9.14 -6.63
C VAL A 436 -13.46 9.41 -6.86
N GLU A 437 -12.62 8.43 -6.52
CA GLU A 437 -11.19 8.49 -6.81
C GLU A 437 -10.63 7.15 -7.22
N MET A 438 -9.61 7.17 -8.10
CA MET A 438 -8.99 5.97 -8.63
C MET A 438 -7.52 5.88 -8.22
N TYR A 439 -7.16 4.72 -7.69
CA TYR A 439 -5.77 4.36 -7.40
C TYR A 439 -5.63 2.86 -7.19
N SER A 440 -4.40 2.38 -7.15
CA SER A 440 -4.12 0.99 -6.80
C SER A 440 -3.58 0.87 -5.38
N ASN A 441 -3.87 -0.25 -4.74
CA ASN A 441 -3.31 -0.61 -3.44
C ASN A 441 -3.02 -2.10 -3.38
N THR A 442 -2.27 -2.50 -2.36
CA THR A 442 -1.79 -3.86 -2.13
C THR A 442 -1.64 -4.09 -0.63
N PHE A 443 -1.32 -5.30 -0.23
CA PHE A 443 -0.91 -5.62 1.14
C PHE A 443 0.35 -6.50 1.12
N ASN A 444 1.03 -6.57 2.24
CA ASN A 444 2.18 -7.43 2.41
C ASN A 444 1.76 -8.82 2.86
N GLY A 445 2.48 -9.84 2.39
CA GLY A 445 2.20 -11.22 2.70
C GLY A 445 1.06 -11.84 1.91
N THR A 446 0.61 -12.99 2.38
CA THR A 446 -0.36 -13.85 1.69
C THR A 446 -1.67 -14.02 2.45
N ASP A 447 -1.83 -13.42 3.63
CA ASP A 447 -3.09 -13.41 4.37
C ASP A 447 -3.71 -12.00 4.33
N PRO A 448 -4.95 -11.84 3.85
CA PRO A 448 -5.57 -10.54 3.65
C PRO A 448 -6.24 -9.96 4.90
N GLN A 449 -6.18 -10.61 6.07
CA GLN A 449 -6.93 -10.20 7.27
C GLN A 449 -6.76 -8.72 7.58
N ALA A 450 -5.52 -8.26 7.75
CA ALA A 450 -5.25 -6.85 8.07
C ALA A 450 -5.65 -5.90 6.94
N TYR A 451 -5.54 -6.33 5.68
CA TYR A 451 -5.95 -5.53 4.53
C TYR A 451 -7.48 -5.38 4.44
N LEU A 452 -8.22 -6.43 4.77
CA LEU A 452 -9.67 -6.36 4.89
C LEU A 452 -10.10 -5.47 6.07
N GLY A 453 -9.26 -5.34 7.11
CA GLY A 453 -9.45 -4.36 8.18
C GLY A 453 -9.50 -2.90 7.70
N ASN A 454 -8.95 -2.60 6.52
CA ASN A 454 -9.01 -1.28 5.90
C ASN A 454 -10.44 -0.82 5.49
N ALA A 455 -11.46 -1.62 5.68
CA ALA A 455 -12.85 -1.25 5.47
C ALA A 455 -13.69 -1.22 6.78
N LEU A 456 -13.05 -1.37 7.94
CA LEU A 456 -13.73 -1.23 9.23
C LEU A 456 -14.24 0.19 9.44
N CYS A 457 -15.40 0.33 10.09
CA CYS A 457 -16.01 1.63 10.35
C CYS A 457 -15.05 2.60 11.06
N ASP A 458 -14.30 2.11 12.05
CA ASP A 458 -13.42 2.93 12.87
C ASP A 458 -12.11 3.33 12.16
N ASP A 459 -11.76 2.69 11.04
CA ASP A 459 -10.55 3.02 10.27
C ASP A 459 -10.78 4.13 9.20
N ALA A 460 -11.92 4.80 9.22
CA ALA A 460 -12.21 5.93 8.34
C ALA A 460 -11.37 7.15 8.73
N PRO A 461 -10.64 7.79 7.77
CA PRO A 461 -9.89 9.03 8.03
C PRO A 461 -10.80 10.16 8.52
N ARG A 462 -10.43 10.78 9.65
CA ARG A 462 -11.19 11.86 10.33
C ARG A 462 -10.24 12.93 10.86
N PRO A 463 -10.74 14.12 11.24
CA PRO A 463 -9.91 15.16 11.84
C PRO A 463 -9.21 14.72 13.13
N ASP A 464 -9.87 13.94 13.99
CA ASP A 464 -9.33 13.42 15.25
C ASP A 464 -8.25 12.35 15.06
N THR A 465 -8.24 11.63 13.92
CA THR A 465 -7.14 10.74 13.51
C THR A 465 -6.08 11.46 12.66
N GLN A 466 -6.11 12.77 12.56
CA GLN A 466 -5.24 13.57 11.69
C GLN A 466 -5.34 13.14 10.21
N TRP A 467 -6.53 12.70 9.80
CA TRP A 467 -6.83 12.14 8.48
C TRP A 467 -6.05 10.86 8.16
N GLN A 468 -5.51 10.18 9.17
CA GLN A 468 -4.97 8.83 9.00
C GLN A 468 -6.10 7.81 9.11
N GLY A 469 -5.96 6.73 8.36
CA GLY A 469 -6.91 5.63 8.21
C GLY A 469 -6.93 5.13 6.79
N GLN A 470 -7.33 3.89 6.60
CA GLN A 470 -7.32 3.23 5.29
C GLN A 470 -8.71 3.15 4.67
N ASN A 471 -9.77 3.28 5.48
CA ASN A 471 -11.15 3.27 4.99
C ASN A 471 -11.53 4.62 4.36
N VAL A 472 -10.85 4.97 3.28
CA VAL A 472 -11.05 6.27 2.61
C VAL A 472 -12.44 6.41 1.99
N ALA A 473 -13.07 5.30 1.61
CA ALA A 473 -14.45 5.27 1.13
C ALA A 473 -15.48 5.65 2.21
N ARG A 474 -15.08 5.60 3.48
CA ARG A 474 -15.98 5.77 4.63
C ARG A 474 -17.17 4.79 4.58
N PHE A 475 -16.90 3.63 4.02
CA PHE A 475 -17.79 2.49 4.08
C PHE A 475 -17.96 2.08 5.54
N CYS A 476 -19.19 1.77 5.97
CA CYS A 476 -19.42 1.34 7.34
C CYS A 476 -20.59 0.36 7.38
N SER A 477 -20.31 -0.85 7.86
CA SER A 477 -21.26 -1.92 8.01
C SER A 477 -20.96 -2.70 9.29
N GLU A 478 -21.89 -2.70 10.25
CA GLU A 478 -21.75 -3.49 11.47
C GLU A 478 -21.62 -5.00 11.19
N GLU A 479 -22.26 -5.49 10.13
CA GLU A 479 -22.13 -6.88 9.69
C GLU A 479 -20.72 -7.17 9.17
N TYR A 480 -20.13 -6.24 8.43
CA TYR A 480 -18.74 -6.35 7.97
C TYR A 480 -17.77 -6.39 9.15
N ASP A 481 -17.90 -5.47 10.09
CA ASP A 481 -17.03 -5.39 11.27
C ASP A 481 -17.11 -6.67 12.11
N ALA A 482 -18.33 -7.21 12.30
CA ALA A 482 -18.55 -8.46 13.02
C ALA A 482 -17.91 -9.66 12.28
N LEU A 483 -18.05 -9.73 10.96
CA LEU A 483 -17.48 -10.81 10.13
C LEU A 483 -15.96 -10.71 10.06
N HIS A 484 -15.39 -9.49 10.01
CA HIS A 484 -13.96 -9.29 10.13
C HIS A 484 -13.42 -9.76 11.48
N GLN A 485 -14.13 -9.46 12.57
CA GLN A 485 -13.78 -9.94 13.90
C GLN A 485 -13.79 -11.49 13.97
N GLU A 486 -14.72 -12.16 13.25
CA GLU A 486 -14.71 -13.62 13.14
C GLU A 486 -13.48 -14.11 12.38
N LEU A 487 -13.07 -13.44 11.28
CA LEU A 487 -11.84 -13.76 10.54
C LEU A 487 -10.63 -13.74 11.45
N THR A 488 -10.51 -12.74 12.32
CA THR A 488 -9.37 -12.59 13.23
C THR A 488 -9.23 -13.74 14.24
N GLN A 489 -10.29 -14.54 14.43
CA GLN A 489 -10.33 -15.66 15.39
C GLN A 489 -10.38 -17.02 14.71
N THR A 490 -10.44 -17.08 13.38
CA THR A 490 -10.60 -18.31 12.61
C THR A 490 -9.25 -18.87 12.20
N ALA A 491 -8.90 -20.09 12.64
CA ALA A 491 -7.63 -20.76 12.34
C ALA A 491 -7.69 -21.64 11.08
N ASN A 492 -8.84 -22.25 10.79
CA ASN A 492 -9.01 -23.13 9.64
C ASN A 492 -8.88 -22.36 8.32
N LEU A 493 -7.94 -22.73 7.46
CA LEU A 493 -7.62 -22.00 6.23
C LEU A 493 -8.78 -21.95 5.23
N GLU A 494 -9.58 -23.01 5.13
CA GLU A 494 -10.75 -23.05 4.25
C GLU A 494 -11.83 -22.08 4.74
N GLU A 495 -12.08 -22.07 6.03
CA GLU A 495 -13.04 -21.16 6.65
C GLU A 495 -12.57 -19.71 6.62
N ARG A 496 -11.25 -19.44 6.84
CA ARG A 496 -10.65 -18.11 6.63
C ARG A 496 -10.88 -17.62 5.21
N ALA A 497 -10.66 -18.50 4.22
CA ALA A 497 -10.88 -18.17 2.82
C ALA A 497 -12.35 -17.82 2.54
N ARG A 498 -13.28 -18.60 3.09
CA ARG A 498 -14.72 -18.33 2.97
C ARG A 498 -15.09 -16.96 3.55
N ILE A 499 -14.61 -16.65 4.75
CA ILE A 499 -14.89 -15.37 5.42
C ILE A 499 -14.26 -14.21 4.66
N ALA A 500 -13.00 -14.34 4.24
CA ALA A 500 -12.30 -13.29 3.51
C ALA A 500 -12.97 -12.98 2.15
N LYS A 501 -13.44 -14.01 1.43
CA LYS A 501 -14.24 -13.84 0.21
C LYS A 501 -15.56 -13.13 0.49
N ALA A 502 -16.26 -13.49 1.57
CA ALA A 502 -17.50 -12.81 1.96
C ALA A 502 -17.27 -11.34 2.29
N LEU A 503 -16.19 -10.99 3.01
CA LEU A 503 -15.81 -9.60 3.28
C LEU A 503 -15.49 -8.82 2.01
N ASN A 504 -14.72 -9.43 1.09
CA ASN A 504 -14.47 -8.88 -0.25
C ASN A 504 -15.78 -8.55 -0.96
N ASP A 505 -16.70 -9.50 -0.99
CA ASP A 505 -17.97 -9.38 -1.70
C ASP A 505 -18.88 -8.31 -1.07
N MET A 506 -18.91 -8.20 0.26
CA MET A 506 -19.69 -7.18 0.97
C MET A 506 -19.27 -5.76 0.61
N VAL A 507 -17.98 -5.46 0.58
CA VAL A 507 -17.48 -4.12 0.22
C VAL A 507 -17.88 -3.74 -1.21
N ILE A 508 -17.86 -4.70 -2.13
CA ILE A 508 -18.23 -4.48 -3.54
C ILE A 508 -19.75 -4.35 -3.67
N GLU A 509 -20.50 -5.27 -3.06
CA GLU A 509 -21.97 -5.30 -3.14
C GLU A 509 -22.61 -4.08 -2.45
N GLN A 510 -21.98 -3.52 -1.43
CA GLN A 510 -22.49 -2.40 -0.65
C GLN A 510 -21.88 -1.03 -1.05
N GLY A 511 -21.12 -0.97 -2.16
CA GLY A 511 -20.69 0.30 -2.75
C GLY A 511 -19.47 0.93 -2.08
N GLY A 512 -18.56 0.15 -1.52
CA GLY A 512 -17.28 0.65 -1.03
C GLY A 512 -16.30 0.97 -2.17
N MET A 513 -16.31 0.16 -3.23
CA MET A 513 -15.43 0.35 -4.39
C MET A 513 -15.94 -0.35 -5.66
N ILE A 514 -15.35 0.01 -6.79
CA ILE A 514 -15.48 -0.66 -8.07
C ILE A 514 -14.10 -1.20 -8.48
N PRO A 515 -13.84 -2.52 -8.41
CA PRO A 515 -12.63 -3.13 -8.92
C PRO A 515 -12.51 -2.99 -10.44
N LEU A 516 -11.28 -2.81 -10.93
CA LEU A 516 -11.00 -2.63 -12.36
C LEU A 516 -10.04 -3.68 -12.91
N VAL A 517 -8.78 -3.63 -12.46
CA VAL A 517 -7.67 -4.41 -12.99
C VAL A 517 -6.84 -5.02 -11.87
N HIS A 518 -6.70 -6.33 -11.87
CA HIS A 518 -5.62 -7.00 -11.15
C HIS A 518 -4.34 -6.76 -11.95
N ARG A 519 -3.50 -5.85 -11.47
CA ARG A 519 -2.30 -5.44 -12.17
C ARG A 519 -1.06 -6.08 -11.56
N GLY A 520 -0.10 -6.42 -12.40
CA GLY A 520 1.25 -6.78 -11.96
C GLY A 520 1.99 -5.54 -11.42
N ARG A 521 2.93 -5.75 -10.52
CA ARG A 521 4.01 -4.79 -10.31
C ARG A 521 4.92 -4.83 -11.53
N ILE A 522 5.24 -3.68 -12.08
CA ILE A 522 6.16 -3.54 -13.21
C ILE A 522 7.19 -2.51 -12.82
N SER A 523 8.47 -2.91 -12.84
CA SER A 523 9.60 -2.03 -12.58
C SER A 523 10.69 -2.33 -13.59
N ALA A 524 11.75 -1.54 -13.68
CA ALA A 524 12.86 -1.79 -14.56
C ALA A 524 14.18 -1.68 -13.82
N HIS A 525 15.18 -2.43 -14.27
CA HIS A 525 16.55 -2.29 -13.79
C HIS A 525 17.58 -2.34 -14.90
N ALA A 526 18.72 -1.70 -14.64
CA ALA A 526 19.88 -1.74 -15.53
C ALA A 526 20.39 -3.17 -15.71
N ASN A 527 20.92 -3.49 -16.90
CA ASN A 527 21.41 -4.84 -17.20
C ASN A 527 22.64 -5.24 -16.38
N ASP A 528 23.41 -4.27 -15.89
CA ASP A 528 24.60 -4.47 -15.04
C ASP A 528 24.28 -4.47 -13.54
N LEU A 529 23.02 -4.31 -13.15
CA LEU A 529 22.56 -4.42 -11.76
C LEU A 529 22.17 -5.87 -11.44
N GLY A 530 22.94 -6.53 -10.59
CA GLY A 530 22.70 -7.89 -10.10
C GLY A 530 22.00 -7.92 -8.75
N GLY A 531 21.46 -9.08 -8.38
CA GLY A 531 20.79 -9.30 -7.09
C GLY A 531 19.35 -8.75 -7.00
N VAL A 532 18.81 -8.17 -8.06
CA VAL A 532 17.43 -7.67 -8.10
C VAL A 532 16.45 -8.83 -8.10
N LYS A 533 15.55 -8.83 -7.12
CA LYS A 533 14.46 -9.79 -6.98
C LYS A 533 13.18 -9.01 -6.73
N LEU A 534 12.39 -8.83 -7.78
CA LEU A 534 11.11 -8.14 -7.66
C LEU A 534 10.22 -8.86 -6.66
N ASN A 535 9.79 -8.17 -5.63
CA ASN A 535 8.88 -8.69 -4.62
C ASN A 535 7.48 -8.11 -4.81
N VAL A 536 6.48 -8.97 -4.83
CA VAL A 536 5.07 -8.60 -4.94
C VAL A 536 4.31 -8.79 -3.62
N TRP A 537 4.98 -9.32 -2.60
CA TRP A 537 4.41 -9.67 -1.29
C TRP A 537 4.93 -8.79 -0.15
N ASP A 538 5.94 -7.97 -0.42
CA ASP A 538 6.58 -7.03 0.51
C ASP A 538 7.14 -5.84 -0.28
N SER A 539 8.06 -5.06 0.29
CA SER A 539 8.80 -4.03 -0.44
C SER A 539 9.48 -4.62 -1.67
N GLU A 540 9.29 -4.03 -2.86
CA GLU A 540 9.87 -4.58 -4.08
C GLU A 540 11.40 -4.45 -4.13
N ILE A 541 11.96 -3.55 -3.32
CA ILE A 541 13.41 -3.38 -3.16
C ILE A 541 13.98 -4.08 -1.91
N TRP A 542 13.24 -5.01 -1.35
CA TRP A 542 13.54 -5.76 -0.12
C TRP A 542 14.94 -6.37 -0.07
N ALA A 543 15.46 -6.80 -1.24
CA ALA A 543 16.77 -7.45 -1.38
C ALA A 543 17.90 -6.47 -1.67
N ILE A 544 17.71 -5.15 -1.44
CA ILE A 544 18.70 -4.12 -1.82
C ILE A 544 20.07 -4.33 -1.14
N ALA A 545 20.12 -4.98 0.01
CA ALA A 545 21.38 -5.36 0.64
C ALA A 545 22.21 -6.36 -0.19
N ASP A 546 21.56 -7.11 -1.09
CA ASP A 546 22.18 -8.09 -1.99
C ASP A 546 22.45 -7.54 -3.39
N TRP A 547 22.02 -6.32 -3.69
CA TRP A 547 22.27 -5.71 -4.98
C TRP A 547 23.77 -5.41 -5.17
N HIS A 548 24.26 -5.65 -6.37
CA HIS A 548 25.69 -5.48 -6.71
C HIS A 548 25.87 -5.17 -8.19
N ARG A 549 27.04 -4.64 -8.57
CA ARG A 549 27.40 -4.51 -9.98
C ARG A 549 27.84 -5.87 -10.55
N ILE A 550 27.22 -6.25 -11.66
CA ILE A 550 27.71 -7.39 -12.45
C ILE A 550 29.03 -6.97 -13.10
N LYS A 551 30.11 -7.64 -12.74
CA LYS A 551 31.43 -7.42 -13.35
C LYS A 551 31.54 -8.29 -14.59
N GLU A 552 31.90 -7.67 -15.75
CA GLU A 552 32.15 -8.35 -17.00
C GLU A 552 33.29 -9.37 -16.91
#